data_46c2767be1159734e1658b3eff725dba
#
_entry.id   46c2767be1159734e1658b3eff725dba
#
_cell.length_a   1.000
_cell.length_b   1.000
_cell.length_c   1.000
_cell.angle_alpha   90.00
_cell.angle_beta   90.00
_cell.angle_gamma   90.00
#
_symmetry.space_group_name_H-M   'P 1'
#
loop_
_entity.id
_entity.type
_entity.pdbx_description
1 polymer ?
#
loop_
_entity_poly.entity_id
_entity_poly.type
_entity_poly.pdbx_seq_one_letter_code
_entity_poly.pdbx_strand_id
1 'polypeptide(L)'
;MNYFRPLYPFLLGIALIFSSKTFFNLALLNSLGQFVIFTLVVCIPIWRTGRMSYVDIGWPWGLVWLGVINLFYSEGYWLRSFIVSGAIILVGLRMGLAALNMWRLGFLKKELPRYQYQRIIWKKRGKTNTSLALQVDAISQGLANASILALPIFIIGSNNNQEFAILEIVGFMIWFLAFVMESIADYQKIYFLRKMKRAGNHLQVCNVGLWKYSRHPNYFSEWMVWNGLIIAAIPSWLALQGSELWLLLGLSLLYASIAMYTALVYMTGAVPSEYYSLKKRPDYKKYQKQTNRFFPGPRKSGTVN
;
A
#
# COMPACT_ATOMS: atom_id res chain seq x y z
N MET A 1 12.25 -13.63 21.46
CA MET A 1 11.76 -12.51 20.62
C MET A 1 10.68 -13.00 19.68
N ASN A 2 9.52 -12.34 19.65
CA ASN A 2 8.38 -12.86 18.89
C ASN A 2 8.45 -12.41 17.41
N TYR A 3 8.80 -13.35 16.51
CA TYR A 3 8.82 -13.13 15.07
C TYR A 3 7.41 -12.92 14.50
N PHE A 4 6.41 -13.55 15.07
CA PHE A 4 5.03 -13.61 14.56
C PHE A 4 4.18 -12.39 14.93
N ARG A 5 4.68 -11.49 15.79
CA ARG A 5 3.96 -10.27 16.19
C ARG A 5 3.35 -9.46 15.02
N PRO A 6 4.02 -9.34 13.85
CA PRO A 6 3.44 -8.61 12.71
C PRO A 6 2.18 -9.24 12.13
N LEU A 7 1.91 -10.53 12.38
CA LEU A 7 0.75 -11.23 11.85
C LEU A 7 -0.52 -10.94 12.66
N TYR A 8 -0.41 -10.66 13.95
CA TYR A 8 -1.57 -10.62 14.86
C TYR A 8 -2.69 -9.67 14.42
N PRO A 9 -2.42 -8.40 14.02
CA PRO A 9 -3.49 -7.51 13.61
C PRO A 9 -4.27 -8.02 12.40
N PHE A 10 -3.57 -8.65 11.45
CA PHE A 10 -4.16 -9.17 10.23
C PHE A 10 -4.92 -10.47 10.46
N LEU A 11 -4.45 -11.33 11.36
CA LEU A 11 -5.18 -12.53 11.79
C LEU A 11 -6.48 -12.16 12.51
N LEU A 12 -6.45 -11.14 13.36
CA LEU A 12 -7.66 -10.60 13.98
C LEU A 12 -8.61 -10.02 12.92
N GLY A 13 -8.09 -9.30 11.93
CA GLY A 13 -8.88 -8.78 10.81
C GLY A 13 -9.51 -9.91 9.98
N ILE A 14 -8.78 -11.00 9.72
CA ILE A 14 -9.32 -12.20 9.05
C ILE A 14 -10.45 -12.79 9.89
N ALA A 15 -10.22 -13.04 11.17
CA ALA A 15 -11.24 -13.59 12.07
C ALA A 15 -12.51 -12.73 12.07
N LEU A 16 -12.35 -11.40 12.12
CA LEU A 16 -13.48 -10.45 12.08
C LEU A 16 -14.31 -10.59 10.79
N ILE A 17 -13.64 -10.61 9.62
CA ILE A 17 -14.35 -10.68 8.33
C ILE A 17 -15.04 -12.03 8.16
N PHE A 18 -14.38 -13.12 8.56
CA PHE A 18 -14.97 -14.47 8.52
C PHE A 18 -16.13 -14.66 9.51
N SER A 19 -16.19 -13.87 10.60
CA SER A 19 -17.33 -13.87 11.52
C SER A 19 -18.55 -13.14 10.96
N SER A 20 -18.39 -12.34 9.90
CA SER A 20 -19.50 -11.64 9.24
C SER A 20 -20.14 -12.53 8.19
N LYS A 21 -21.43 -12.85 8.36
CA LYS A 21 -22.20 -13.60 7.36
C LYS A 21 -22.20 -12.91 6.00
N THR A 22 -22.27 -11.57 5.98
CA THR A 22 -22.27 -10.76 4.75
C THR A 22 -20.97 -10.87 3.97
N PHE A 23 -19.83 -11.02 4.64
CA PHE A 23 -18.52 -10.99 3.98
C PHE A 23 -17.88 -12.37 3.85
N PHE A 24 -18.47 -13.43 4.45
CA PHE A 24 -17.85 -14.76 4.54
C PHE A 24 -17.39 -15.31 3.17
N ASN A 25 -18.27 -15.31 2.17
CA ASN A 25 -17.96 -15.83 0.84
C ASN A 25 -16.87 -15.00 0.14
N LEU A 26 -16.98 -13.67 0.20
CA LEU A 26 -15.97 -12.77 -0.35
C LEU A 26 -14.61 -12.96 0.33
N ALA A 27 -14.62 -13.08 1.67
CA ALA A 27 -13.44 -13.33 2.47
C ALA A 27 -12.77 -14.66 2.12
N LEU A 28 -13.55 -15.72 1.95
CA LEU A 28 -13.06 -17.05 1.59
C LEU A 28 -12.38 -17.03 0.23
N LEU A 29 -13.08 -16.54 -0.80
CA LEU A 29 -12.55 -16.49 -2.18
C LEU A 29 -11.32 -15.58 -2.28
N ASN A 30 -11.36 -14.39 -1.63
CA ASN A 30 -10.21 -13.51 -1.60
C ASN A 30 -9.03 -14.17 -0.88
N SER A 31 -9.24 -14.76 0.29
CA SER A 31 -8.17 -15.40 1.07
C SER A 31 -7.53 -16.57 0.34
N LEU A 32 -8.32 -17.39 -0.37
CA LEU A 32 -7.79 -18.48 -1.20
C LEU A 32 -6.88 -17.95 -2.32
N GLY A 33 -7.30 -16.90 -3.03
CA GLY A 33 -6.47 -16.30 -4.06
C GLY A 33 -5.22 -15.62 -3.50
N GLN A 34 -5.33 -14.89 -2.38
CA GLN A 34 -4.16 -14.33 -1.70
C GLN A 34 -3.18 -15.44 -1.28
N PHE A 35 -3.68 -16.54 -0.73
CA PHE A 35 -2.87 -17.69 -0.36
C PHE A 35 -2.10 -18.24 -1.56
N VAL A 36 -2.77 -18.45 -2.71
CA VAL A 36 -2.13 -18.95 -3.94
C VAL A 36 -1.10 -17.97 -4.46
N ILE A 37 -1.47 -16.67 -4.62
CA ILE A 37 -0.57 -15.64 -5.13
C ILE A 37 0.66 -15.51 -4.22
N PHE A 38 0.47 -15.37 -2.91
CA PHE A 38 1.59 -15.18 -2.00
C PHE A 38 2.45 -16.44 -1.87
N THR A 39 1.87 -17.63 -1.90
CA THR A 39 2.66 -18.86 -1.88
C THR A 39 3.55 -18.97 -3.11
N LEU A 40 2.96 -18.85 -4.31
CA LEU A 40 3.65 -19.14 -5.57
C LEU A 40 4.56 -17.99 -6.02
N VAL A 41 4.09 -16.74 -5.91
CA VAL A 41 4.77 -15.56 -6.45
C VAL A 41 5.71 -14.93 -5.42
N VAL A 42 5.46 -15.11 -4.13
CA VAL A 42 6.20 -14.40 -3.06
C VAL A 42 6.99 -15.38 -2.19
N CYS A 43 6.33 -16.25 -1.43
CA CYS A 43 6.97 -17.06 -0.38
C CYS A 43 7.96 -18.09 -0.95
N ILE A 44 7.60 -18.83 -2.00
CA ILE A 44 8.50 -19.79 -2.66
C ILE A 44 9.71 -19.07 -3.28
N PRO A 45 9.58 -17.99 -4.08
CA PRO A 45 10.72 -17.22 -4.56
C PRO A 45 11.58 -16.61 -3.46
N ILE A 46 11.00 -16.10 -2.37
CA ILE A 46 11.76 -15.62 -1.21
C ILE A 46 12.56 -16.75 -0.58
N TRP A 47 11.95 -17.92 -0.37
CA TRP A 47 12.64 -19.08 0.19
C TRP A 47 13.83 -19.51 -0.65
N ARG A 48 13.67 -19.56 -1.97
CA ARG A 48 14.72 -19.96 -2.90
C ARG A 48 15.84 -18.94 -3.08
N THR A 49 15.52 -17.65 -3.02
CA THR A 49 16.46 -16.57 -3.40
C THR A 49 16.91 -15.71 -2.22
N GLY A 50 16.21 -15.79 -1.11
CA GLY A 50 16.41 -14.92 0.05
C GLY A 50 16.00 -13.45 -0.21
N ARG A 51 15.26 -13.10 -1.27
CA ARG A 51 14.94 -11.71 -1.64
C ARG A 51 13.48 -11.40 -1.42
N MET A 52 13.20 -10.34 -0.67
CA MET A 52 11.86 -9.86 -0.36
C MET A 52 11.21 -9.14 -1.55
N SER A 53 11.97 -8.73 -2.56
CA SER A 53 11.51 -7.93 -3.70
C SER A 53 10.36 -8.55 -4.51
N TYR A 54 10.08 -9.84 -4.35
CA TYR A 54 8.94 -10.51 -4.98
C TYR A 54 7.58 -10.06 -4.41
N VAL A 55 7.56 -9.49 -3.21
CA VAL A 55 6.35 -8.88 -2.64
C VAL A 55 5.83 -7.75 -3.52
N ASP A 56 6.73 -7.03 -4.20
CA ASP A 56 6.33 -5.93 -5.10
C ASP A 56 5.54 -6.42 -6.31
N ILE A 57 5.64 -7.71 -6.63
CA ILE A 57 4.78 -8.35 -7.63
C ILE A 57 3.51 -8.89 -6.95
N GLY A 58 3.64 -9.71 -5.91
CA GLY A 58 2.50 -10.41 -5.32
C GLY A 58 1.47 -9.48 -4.68
N TRP A 59 1.92 -8.43 -4.00
CA TRP A 59 1.02 -7.51 -3.29
C TRP A 59 0.05 -6.77 -4.22
N PRO A 60 0.47 -6.10 -5.31
CA PRO A 60 -0.46 -5.42 -6.21
C PRO A 60 -1.32 -6.37 -7.03
N TRP A 61 -0.83 -7.54 -7.42
CA TRP A 61 -1.66 -8.55 -8.07
C TRP A 61 -2.69 -9.16 -7.12
N GLY A 62 -2.39 -9.19 -5.82
CA GLY A 62 -3.37 -9.48 -4.78
C GLY A 62 -4.51 -8.45 -4.72
N LEU A 63 -4.22 -7.15 -4.95
CA LEU A 63 -5.26 -6.11 -5.05
C LEU A 63 -6.12 -6.28 -6.31
N VAL A 64 -5.53 -6.66 -7.44
CA VAL A 64 -6.30 -6.99 -8.66
C VAL A 64 -7.25 -8.15 -8.37
N TRP A 65 -6.76 -9.22 -7.72
CA TRP A 65 -7.59 -10.35 -7.33
C TRP A 65 -8.73 -9.94 -6.41
N LEU A 66 -8.46 -9.13 -5.38
CA LEU A 66 -9.49 -8.59 -4.48
C LEU A 66 -10.60 -7.88 -5.24
N GLY A 67 -10.22 -7.00 -6.19
CA GLY A 67 -11.19 -6.28 -7.01
C GLY A 67 -12.00 -7.20 -7.92
N VAL A 68 -11.37 -8.21 -8.52
CA VAL A 68 -12.07 -9.21 -9.36
C VAL A 68 -13.09 -10.00 -8.52
N ILE A 69 -12.70 -10.48 -7.34
CA ILE A 69 -13.62 -11.21 -6.45
C ILE A 69 -14.79 -10.32 -6.04
N ASN A 70 -14.53 -9.08 -5.64
CA ASN A 70 -15.62 -8.17 -5.26
C ASN A 70 -16.55 -7.87 -6.44
N LEU A 71 -16.02 -7.70 -7.65
CA LEU A 71 -16.82 -7.41 -8.86
C LEU A 71 -17.82 -8.52 -9.18
N PHE A 72 -17.41 -9.78 -9.06
CA PHE A 72 -18.21 -10.92 -9.53
C PHE A 72 -19.02 -11.59 -8.42
N TYR A 73 -18.65 -11.41 -7.15
CA TYR A 73 -19.24 -12.16 -6.04
C TYR A 73 -19.83 -11.27 -4.94
N SER A 74 -19.75 -9.92 -5.04
CA SER A 74 -20.48 -9.07 -4.11
C SER A 74 -21.97 -9.04 -4.45
N GLU A 75 -22.80 -9.04 -3.41
CA GLU A 75 -24.27 -9.10 -3.53
C GLU A 75 -24.94 -7.71 -3.45
N GLY A 76 -24.14 -6.63 -3.43
CA GLY A 76 -24.64 -5.26 -3.34
C GLY A 76 -25.08 -4.68 -4.68
N TYR A 77 -25.41 -3.38 -4.68
CA TYR A 77 -25.78 -2.66 -5.88
C TYR A 77 -24.65 -2.69 -6.91
N TRP A 78 -24.91 -3.22 -8.09
CA TRP A 78 -23.92 -3.55 -9.11
C TRP A 78 -23.00 -2.37 -9.48
N LEU A 79 -23.56 -1.15 -9.60
CA LEU A 79 -22.76 0.04 -9.97
C LEU A 79 -21.75 0.41 -8.89
N ARG A 80 -22.12 0.26 -7.61
CA ARG A 80 -21.25 0.48 -6.47
C ARG A 80 -20.11 -0.54 -6.45
N SER A 81 -20.46 -1.82 -6.64
CA SER A 81 -19.49 -2.91 -6.75
C SER A 81 -18.53 -2.70 -7.92
N PHE A 82 -19.04 -2.26 -9.07
CA PHE A 82 -18.24 -1.96 -10.27
C PHE A 82 -17.25 -0.81 -10.01
N ILE A 83 -17.71 0.30 -9.39
CA ILE A 83 -16.86 1.46 -9.11
C ILE A 83 -15.73 1.10 -8.15
N VAL A 84 -16.03 0.48 -7.00
CA VAL A 84 -15.02 0.16 -6.00
C VAL A 84 -14.05 -0.94 -6.48
N SER A 85 -14.56 -1.94 -7.21
CA SER A 85 -13.73 -2.98 -7.81
C SER A 85 -12.81 -2.42 -8.88
N GLY A 86 -13.33 -1.57 -9.76
CA GLY A 86 -12.53 -0.86 -10.76
C GLY A 86 -11.44 0.00 -10.13
N ALA A 87 -11.79 0.70 -9.05
CA ALA A 87 -10.85 1.53 -8.30
C ALA A 87 -9.65 0.70 -7.78
N ILE A 88 -9.89 -0.41 -7.11
CA ILE A 88 -8.79 -1.22 -6.54
C ILE A 88 -8.04 -2.00 -7.62
N ILE A 89 -8.70 -2.45 -8.69
CA ILE A 89 -8.04 -3.07 -9.86
C ILE A 89 -7.07 -2.09 -10.52
N LEU A 90 -7.47 -0.83 -10.73
CA LEU A 90 -6.60 0.18 -11.32
C LEU A 90 -5.35 0.43 -10.46
N VAL A 91 -5.49 0.50 -9.14
CA VAL A 91 -4.35 0.62 -8.21
C VAL A 91 -3.41 -0.59 -8.36
N GLY A 92 -3.97 -1.79 -8.32
CA GLY A 92 -3.21 -3.03 -8.45
C GLY A 92 -2.51 -3.16 -9.81
N LEU A 93 -3.20 -2.86 -10.91
CA LEU A 93 -2.63 -2.91 -12.26
C LEU A 93 -1.49 -1.90 -12.44
N ARG A 94 -1.67 -0.65 -11.98
CA ARG A 94 -0.62 0.38 -12.08
C ARG A 94 0.69 -0.07 -11.44
N MET A 95 0.61 -0.58 -10.22
CA MET A 95 1.80 -1.05 -9.47
C MET A 95 2.29 -2.41 -9.99
N GLY A 96 1.38 -3.33 -10.26
CA GLY A 96 1.70 -4.69 -10.70
C GLY A 96 2.39 -4.73 -12.06
N LEU A 97 1.91 -3.95 -13.03
CA LEU A 97 2.55 -3.84 -14.35
C LEU A 97 3.95 -3.19 -14.25
N ALA A 98 4.10 -2.15 -13.39
CA ALA A 98 5.41 -1.56 -13.13
C ALA A 98 6.38 -2.58 -12.50
N ALA A 99 5.92 -3.38 -11.55
CA ALA A 99 6.73 -4.42 -10.90
C ALA A 99 7.12 -5.53 -11.87
N LEU A 100 6.21 -5.99 -12.74
CA LEU A 100 6.53 -6.96 -13.79
C LEU A 100 7.57 -6.43 -14.78
N ASN A 101 7.46 -5.15 -15.16
CA ASN A 101 8.46 -4.52 -16.01
C ASN A 101 9.83 -4.45 -15.32
N MET A 102 9.89 -4.11 -14.04
CA MET A 102 11.13 -4.14 -13.24
C MET A 102 11.71 -5.55 -13.16
N TRP A 103 10.88 -6.57 -12.98
CA TRP A 103 11.30 -7.97 -12.98
C TRP A 103 11.87 -8.38 -14.34
N ARG A 104 11.15 -8.07 -15.45
CA ARG A 104 11.59 -8.34 -16.83
C ARG A 104 12.94 -7.68 -17.15
N LEU A 105 13.15 -6.44 -16.69
CA LEU A 105 14.41 -5.71 -16.86
C LEU A 105 15.53 -6.18 -15.91
N GLY A 106 15.27 -7.18 -15.07
CA GLY A 106 16.27 -7.77 -14.17
C GLY A 106 16.57 -6.95 -12.90
N PHE A 107 15.82 -5.90 -12.59
CA PHE A 107 16.02 -5.10 -11.38
C PHE A 107 15.79 -5.91 -10.09
N LEU A 108 14.95 -6.95 -10.14
CA LEU A 108 14.70 -7.83 -8.99
C LEU A 108 15.76 -8.95 -8.83
N LYS A 109 16.82 -8.97 -9.66
CA LYS A 109 17.98 -9.87 -9.45
C LYS A 109 18.79 -9.48 -8.21
N LYS A 110 18.61 -8.27 -7.68
CA LYS A 110 19.18 -7.78 -6.43
C LYS A 110 18.07 -7.38 -5.48
N GLU A 111 18.33 -7.50 -4.17
CA GLU A 111 17.39 -7.02 -3.16
C GLU A 111 17.22 -5.52 -3.24
N LEU A 112 15.96 -5.05 -3.20
CA LEU A 112 15.66 -3.62 -3.25
C LEU A 112 16.09 -2.91 -1.94
N PRO A 113 16.50 -1.62 -2.01
CA PRO A 113 17.04 -0.91 -0.85
C PRO A 113 16.14 -0.91 0.39
N ARG A 114 14.82 -0.80 0.22
CA ARG A 114 13.87 -0.82 1.34
C ARG A 114 13.92 -2.13 2.15
N TYR A 115 14.08 -3.26 1.49
CA TYR A 115 14.19 -4.56 2.15
C TYR A 115 15.58 -4.80 2.74
N GLN A 116 16.64 -4.24 2.14
CA GLN A 116 17.97 -4.21 2.77
C GLN A 116 17.92 -3.40 4.08
N TYR A 117 17.22 -2.26 4.09
CA TYR A 117 17.01 -1.47 5.31
C TYR A 117 16.26 -2.26 6.37
N GLN A 118 15.21 -2.99 5.99
CA GLN A 118 14.43 -3.81 6.92
C GLN A 118 15.30 -4.87 7.61
N ARG A 119 16.25 -5.50 6.88
CA ARG A 119 17.22 -6.44 7.47
C ARG A 119 18.12 -5.77 8.52
N ILE A 120 18.54 -4.52 8.29
CA ILE A 120 19.32 -3.76 9.27
C ILE A 120 18.49 -3.58 10.56
N ILE A 121 17.21 -3.25 10.42
CA ILE A 121 16.30 -3.08 11.56
C ILE A 121 16.08 -4.42 12.28
N TRP A 122 15.87 -5.51 11.58
CA TRP A 122 15.74 -6.85 12.18
C TRP A 122 16.96 -7.24 12.97
N LYS A 123 18.16 -7.04 12.40
CA LYS A 123 19.43 -7.30 13.10
C LYS A 123 19.56 -6.48 14.39
N LYS A 124 19.25 -5.17 14.33
CA LYS A 124 19.24 -4.30 15.50
C LYS A 124 18.25 -4.74 16.58
N ARG A 125 17.16 -5.38 16.18
CA ARG A 125 16.14 -5.93 17.08
C ARG A 125 16.43 -7.37 17.52
N GLY A 126 17.64 -7.90 17.26
CA GLY A 126 18.05 -9.24 17.64
C GLY A 126 17.40 -10.39 16.86
N LYS A 127 16.75 -10.11 15.70
CA LYS A 127 16.22 -11.18 14.83
C LYS A 127 17.37 -11.80 14.05
N THR A 128 17.86 -12.96 14.50
CA THR A 128 18.99 -13.67 13.90
C THR A 128 18.57 -14.54 12.72
N ASN A 129 17.38 -15.16 12.80
CA ASN A 129 16.84 -15.97 11.70
C ASN A 129 16.21 -15.08 10.64
N THR A 130 17.02 -14.66 9.66
CA THR A 130 16.58 -13.79 8.56
C THR A 130 15.56 -14.49 7.65
N SER A 131 15.70 -15.80 7.43
CA SER A 131 14.78 -16.55 6.56
C SER A 131 13.37 -16.55 7.15
N LEU A 132 13.23 -16.84 8.45
CA LEU A 132 11.96 -16.77 9.15
C LEU A 132 11.37 -15.34 9.13
N ALA A 133 12.21 -14.31 9.36
CA ALA A 133 11.78 -12.94 9.35
C ALA A 133 11.22 -12.51 7.98
N LEU A 134 11.87 -12.94 6.88
CA LEU A 134 11.40 -12.69 5.50
C LEU A 134 10.04 -13.34 5.24
N GLN A 135 9.87 -14.62 5.62
CA GLN A 135 8.60 -15.32 5.39
C GLN A 135 7.45 -14.69 6.20
N VAL A 136 7.69 -14.39 7.47
CA VAL A 136 6.68 -13.74 8.33
C VAL A 136 6.29 -12.36 7.78
N ASP A 137 7.24 -11.57 7.31
CA ASP A 137 6.95 -10.25 6.73
C ASP A 137 6.17 -10.39 5.41
N ALA A 138 6.55 -11.34 4.55
CA ALA A 138 5.82 -11.65 3.32
C ALA A 138 4.37 -12.09 3.60
N ILE A 139 4.19 -13.03 4.52
CA ILE A 139 2.86 -13.53 4.92
C ILE A 139 2.03 -12.39 5.50
N SER A 140 2.61 -11.50 6.32
CA SER A 140 1.86 -10.37 6.91
C SER A 140 1.28 -9.44 5.84
N GLN A 141 1.97 -9.26 4.71
CA GLN A 141 1.48 -8.43 3.60
C GLN A 141 0.36 -9.12 2.81
N GLY A 142 0.41 -10.45 2.64
CA GLY A 142 -0.70 -11.22 2.07
C GLY A 142 -1.94 -11.21 2.96
N LEU A 143 -1.73 -11.36 4.27
CA LEU A 143 -2.81 -11.27 5.25
C LEU A 143 -3.44 -9.87 5.31
N ALA A 144 -2.66 -8.80 5.07
CA ALA A 144 -3.20 -7.44 4.97
C ALA A 144 -4.19 -7.31 3.80
N ASN A 145 -3.84 -7.85 2.61
CA ASN A 145 -4.74 -7.90 1.45
C ASN A 145 -5.98 -8.79 1.69
N ALA A 146 -5.82 -9.85 2.47
CA ALA A 146 -6.93 -10.75 2.80
C ALA A 146 -7.88 -10.17 3.86
N SER A 147 -7.44 -9.17 4.64
CA SER A 147 -8.16 -8.67 5.80
C SER A 147 -8.44 -7.16 5.73
N ILE A 148 -7.68 -6.36 6.44
CA ILE A 148 -7.96 -4.93 6.67
C ILE A 148 -8.01 -4.10 5.38
N LEU A 149 -7.26 -4.47 4.35
CA LEU A 149 -7.29 -3.78 3.06
C LEU A 149 -8.46 -4.25 2.18
N ALA A 150 -8.98 -5.46 2.39
CA ALA A 150 -10.19 -5.92 1.73
C ALA A 150 -11.46 -5.27 2.30
N LEU A 151 -11.43 -4.88 3.57
CA LEU A 151 -12.62 -4.45 4.30
C LEU A 151 -13.35 -3.26 3.67
N PRO A 152 -12.73 -2.12 3.30
CA PRO A 152 -13.45 -1.03 2.65
C PRO A 152 -14.08 -1.46 1.33
N ILE A 153 -13.45 -2.37 0.58
CA ILE A 153 -13.95 -2.89 -0.69
C ILE A 153 -15.21 -3.72 -0.48
N PHE A 154 -15.17 -4.64 0.50
CA PHE A 154 -16.30 -5.51 0.82
C PHE A 154 -17.48 -4.72 1.40
N ILE A 155 -17.23 -3.75 2.28
CA ILE A 155 -18.28 -2.90 2.86
C ILE A 155 -19.01 -2.11 1.76
N ILE A 156 -18.27 -1.48 0.85
CA ILE A 156 -18.87 -0.72 -0.26
C ILE A 156 -19.58 -1.68 -1.22
N GLY A 157 -18.90 -2.76 -1.63
CA GLY A 157 -19.43 -3.71 -2.62
C GLY A 157 -20.69 -4.45 -2.17
N SER A 158 -20.87 -4.65 -0.86
CA SER A 158 -22.04 -5.36 -0.32
C SER A 158 -23.25 -4.46 0.01
N ASN A 159 -23.15 -3.16 -0.22
CA ASN A 159 -24.27 -2.25 0.06
C ASN A 159 -25.30 -2.24 -1.10
N ASN A 160 -26.54 -2.62 -0.79
CA ASN A 160 -27.64 -2.72 -1.75
C ASN A 160 -28.36 -1.39 -2.05
N ASN A 161 -28.07 -0.32 -1.31
CA ASN A 161 -28.70 0.98 -1.57
C ASN A 161 -28.31 1.47 -2.98
N GLN A 162 -29.28 1.89 -3.77
CA GLN A 162 -29.04 2.40 -5.12
C GLN A 162 -28.57 3.88 -5.12
N GLU A 163 -28.87 4.62 -4.06
CA GLU A 163 -28.47 6.01 -3.90
C GLU A 163 -27.06 6.11 -3.32
N PHE A 164 -26.24 6.98 -3.93
CA PHE A 164 -24.91 7.30 -3.44
C PHE A 164 -24.98 8.44 -2.43
N ALA A 165 -24.47 8.23 -1.24
CA ALA A 165 -24.32 9.28 -0.25
C ALA A 165 -23.23 10.29 -0.68
N ILE A 166 -23.41 11.56 -0.30
CA ILE A 166 -22.44 12.64 -0.63
C ILE A 166 -21.04 12.26 -0.14
N LEU A 167 -20.92 11.71 1.05
CA LEU A 167 -19.61 11.30 1.62
C LEU A 167 -18.95 10.16 0.82
N GLU A 168 -19.74 9.26 0.24
CA GLU A 168 -19.25 8.21 -0.65
C GLU A 168 -18.67 8.81 -1.94
N ILE A 169 -19.39 9.75 -2.56
CA ILE A 169 -18.92 10.48 -3.75
C ILE A 169 -17.63 11.24 -3.44
N VAL A 170 -17.58 11.96 -2.32
CA VAL A 170 -16.37 12.69 -1.87
C VAL A 170 -15.20 11.72 -1.68
N GLY A 171 -15.43 10.56 -1.08
CA GLY A 171 -14.41 9.52 -0.90
C GLY A 171 -13.84 9.04 -2.25
N PHE A 172 -14.69 8.74 -3.23
CA PHE A 172 -14.24 8.37 -4.58
C PHE A 172 -13.53 9.50 -5.32
N MET A 173 -13.94 10.74 -5.13
CA MET A 173 -13.24 11.91 -5.69
C MET A 173 -11.82 12.05 -5.08
N ILE A 174 -11.69 11.90 -3.75
CA ILE A 174 -10.38 11.90 -3.07
C ILE A 174 -9.52 10.77 -3.61
N TRP A 175 -10.08 9.56 -3.74
CA TRP A 175 -9.38 8.42 -4.33
C TRP A 175 -8.84 8.75 -5.73
N PHE A 176 -9.71 9.28 -6.62
CA PHE A 176 -9.35 9.58 -8.00
C PHE A 176 -8.23 10.64 -8.09
N LEU A 177 -8.38 11.75 -7.36
CA LEU A 177 -7.37 12.81 -7.33
C LEU A 177 -6.04 12.31 -6.77
N ALA A 178 -6.08 11.49 -5.72
CA ALA A 178 -4.90 10.90 -5.13
C ALA A 178 -4.21 9.93 -6.09
N PHE A 179 -4.95 9.08 -6.80
CA PHE A 179 -4.42 8.15 -7.81
C PHE A 179 -3.73 8.90 -8.97
N VAL A 180 -4.32 10.00 -9.43
CA VAL A 180 -3.72 10.86 -10.46
C VAL A 180 -2.47 11.55 -9.93
N MET A 181 -2.51 12.11 -8.71
CA MET A 181 -1.37 12.77 -8.09
C MET A 181 -0.20 11.80 -7.88
N GLU A 182 -0.46 10.57 -7.47
CA GLU A 182 0.54 9.52 -7.30
C GLU A 182 1.22 9.21 -8.64
N SER A 183 0.42 9.04 -9.69
CA SER A 183 0.91 8.76 -11.04
C SER A 183 1.79 9.91 -11.59
N ILE A 184 1.37 11.16 -11.34
CA ILE A 184 2.15 12.36 -11.70
C ILE A 184 3.47 12.41 -10.91
N ALA A 185 3.44 12.12 -9.61
CA ALA A 185 4.63 12.12 -8.76
C ALA A 185 5.65 11.09 -9.24
N ASP A 186 5.21 9.87 -9.53
CA ASP A 186 6.07 8.80 -10.04
C ASP A 186 6.65 9.16 -11.42
N TYR A 187 5.83 9.69 -12.33
CA TYR A 187 6.29 10.16 -13.64
C TYR A 187 7.34 11.26 -13.51
N GLN A 188 7.10 12.29 -12.68
CA GLN A 188 8.06 13.37 -12.43
C GLN A 188 9.40 12.83 -11.93
N LYS A 189 9.37 11.85 -11.03
CA LYS A 189 10.58 11.21 -10.49
C LYS A 189 11.34 10.44 -11.56
N ILE A 190 10.65 9.61 -12.31
CA ILE A 190 11.26 8.79 -13.37
C ILE A 190 11.87 9.69 -14.46
N TYR A 191 11.11 10.69 -14.91
CA TYR A 191 11.58 11.66 -15.91
C TYR A 191 12.83 12.41 -15.43
N PHE A 192 12.80 12.95 -14.21
CA PHE A 192 13.93 13.65 -13.60
C PHE A 192 15.17 12.73 -13.52
N LEU A 193 15.05 11.53 -13.03
CA LEU A 193 16.17 10.59 -12.88
C LEU A 193 16.77 10.21 -14.24
N ARG A 194 15.94 10.01 -15.28
CA ARG A 194 16.41 9.74 -16.64
C ARG A 194 17.17 10.95 -17.23
N LYS A 195 16.62 12.17 -17.06
CA LYS A 195 17.26 13.41 -17.50
C LYS A 195 18.63 13.59 -16.82
N MET A 196 18.70 13.45 -15.50
CA MET A 196 19.95 13.62 -14.75
C MET A 196 20.98 12.53 -15.09
N LYS A 197 20.56 11.30 -15.35
CA LYS A 197 21.46 10.23 -15.80
C LYS A 197 22.09 10.55 -17.16
N ARG A 198 21.30 11.08 -18.12
CA ARG A 198 21.81 11.50 -19.44
C ARG A 198 22.79 12.67 -19.35
N ALA A 199 22.59 13.57 -18.38
CA ALA A 199 23.44 14.71 -18.13
C ALA A 199 24.68 14.40 -17.26
N GLY A 200 24.94 13.14 -16.90
CA GLY A 200 26.03 12.76 -16.00
C GLY A 200 25.83 13.10 -14.52
N ASN A 201 24.70 13.71 -14.16
CA ASN A 201 24.39 14.22 -12.81
C ASN A 201 23.49 13.27 -12.00
N HIS A 202 23.75 11.97 -12.04
CA HIS A 202 22.91 10.94 -11.44
C HIS A 202 22.76 10.99 -9.91
N LEU A 203 23.58 11.81 -9.23
CA LEU A 203 23.49 12.02 -7.78
C LEU A 203 22.55 13.18 -7.38
N GLN A 204 22.03 13.93 -8.35
CA GLN A 204 21.15 15.06 -8.09
C GLN A 204 19.87 14.65 -7.35
N VAL A 205 19.42 15.52 -6.44
CA VAL A 205 18.18 15.34 -5.69
C VAL A 205 16.99 15.77 -6.53
N CYS A 206 15.97 14.93 -6.62
CA CYS A 206 14.72 15.28 -7.29
C CYS A 206 13.93 16.27 -6.42
N ASN A 207 13.91 17.52 -6.85
CA ASN A 207 13.25 18.62 -6.19
C ASN A 207 12.47 19.46 -7.22
N VAL A 208 11.57 18.78 -7.97
CA VAL A 208 10.76 19.37 -9.05
C VAL A 208 9.29 19.02 -8.88
N GLY A 209 8.39 19.84 -9.39
CA GLY A 209 6.94 19.58 -9.33
C GLY A 209 6.47 19.30 -7.90
N LEU A 210 5.74 18.20 -7.70
CA LEU A 210 5.23 17.77 -6.39
C LEU A 210 6.34 17.48 -5.36
N TRP A 211 7.54 17.10 -5.83
CA TRP A 211 8.72 16.84 -4.98
C TRP A 211 9.31 18.11 -4.34
N LYS A 212 8.82 19.30 -4.70
CA LYS A 212 9.14 20.56 -4.00
C LYS A 212 8.39 20.68 -2.66
N TYR A 213 7.20 20.09 -2.57
CA TYR A 213 6.30 20.27 -1.44
C TYR A 213 6.31 19.10 -0.46
N SER A 214 6.65 17.91 -0.95
CA SER A 214 6.87 16.71 -0.14
C SER A 214 8.08 15.93 -0.69
N ARG A 215 8.86 15.29 0.19
CA ARG A 215 9.95 14.39 -0.23
C ARG A 215 9.44 13.03 -0.72
N HIS A 216 8.17 12.70 -0.41
CA HIS A 216 7.50 11.47 -0.80
C HIS A 216 6.04 11.75 -1.21
N PRO A 217 5.82 12.58 -2.25
CA PRO A 217 4.47 12.94 -2.66
C PRO A 217 3.67 11.74 -3.20
N ASN A 218 4.35 10.74 -3.80
CA ASN A 218 3.75 9.49 -4.23
C ASN A 218 3.25 8.66 -3.05
N TYR A 219 4.02 8.51 -1.98
CA TYR A 219 3.55 7.77 -0.79
C TYR A 219 2.43 8.49 -0.05
N PHE A 220 2.46 9.82 0.00
CA PHE A 220 1.34 10.60 0.52
C PHE A 220 0.07 10.35 -0.32
N SER A 221 0.18 10.38 -1.64
CA SER A 221 -0.94 10.13 -2.54
C SER A 221 -1.44 8.69 -2.42
N GLU A 222 -0.57 7.68 -2.33
CA GLU A 222 -0.97 6.30 -2.09
C GLU A 222 -1.73 6.14 -0.76
N TRP A 223 -1.29 6.82 0.30
CA TRP A 223 -2.05 6.86 1.56
C TRP A 223 -3.43 7.50 1.38
N MET A 224 -3.53 8.58 0.58
CA MET A 224 -4.80 9.24 0.28
C MET A 224 -5.71 8.40 -0.62
N VAL A 225 -5.17 7.55 -1.50
CA VAL A 225 -5.94 6.54 -2.24
C VAL A 225 -6.70 5.63 -1.27
N TRP A 226 -6.03 5.11 -0.25
CA TRP A 226 -6.67 4.27 0.78
C TRP A 226 -7.65 5.06 1.64
N ASN A 227 -7.32 6.28 2.03
CA ASN A 227 -8.26 7.13 2.80
C ASN A 227 -9.50 7.49 1.97
N GLY A 228 -9.37 7.71 0.66
CA GLY A 228 -10.51 7.92 -0.22
C GLY A 228 -11.48 6.74 -0.21
N LEU A 229 -10.97 5.50 -0.30
CA LEU A 229 -11.79 4.29 -0.20
C LEU A 229 -12.41 4.10 1.20
N ILE A 230 -11.67 4.41 2.26
CA ILE A 230 -12.16 4.34 3.63
C ILE A 230 -13.29 5.36 3.85
N ILE A 231 -13.13 6.59 3.38
CA ILE A 231 -14.17 7.63 3.46
C ILE A 231 -15.41 7.21 2.66
N ALA A 232 -15.22 6.66 1.45
CA ALA A 232 -16.31 6.14 0.63
C ALA A 232 -17.04 4.96 1.31
N ALA A 233 -16.36 4.18 2.15
CA ALA A 233 -16.95 3.07 2.88
C ALA A 233 -17.82 3.51 4.07
N ILE A 234 -17.66 4.74 4.59
CA ILE A 234 -18.36 5.18 5.82
C ILE A 234 -19.90 5.07 5.69
N PRO A 235 -20.56 5.54 4.64
CA PRO A 235 -22.02 5.41 4.54
C PRO A 235 -22.48 3.95 4.50
N SER A 236 -21.76 3.10 3.78
CA SER A 236 -22.05 1.66 3.72
C SER A 236 -21.79 0.97 5.06
N TRP A 237 -20.76 1.38 5.79
CA TRP A 237 -20.50 0.90 7.16
C TRP A 237 -21.60 1.34 8.12
N LEU A 238 -22.08 2.58 8.05
CA LEU A 238 -23.20 3.07 8.86
C LEU A 238 -24.48 2.28 8.61
N ALA A 239 -24.72 1.82 7.38
CA ALA A 239 -25.85 0.96 7.07
C ALA A 239 -25.81 -0.43 7.74
N LEU A 240 -24.63 -0.84 8.26
CA LEU A 240 -24.46 -2.10 9.03
C LEU A 240 -24.67 -1.92 10.53
N GLN A 241 -25.23 -0.80 11.02
CA GLN A 241 -25.35 -0.46 12.45
C GLN A 241 -26.12 -1.52 13.28
N GLY A 242 -26.95 -2.35 12.67
CA GLY A 242 -27.61 -3.48 13.34
C GLY A 242 -26.72 -4.72 13.54
N SER A 243 -25.51 -4.75 13.01
CA SER A 243 -24.58 -5.87 13.14
C SER A 243 -23.84 -5.81 14.48
N GLU A 244 -23.68 -6.95 15.16
CA GLU A 244 -22.84 -7.07 16.37
C GLU A 244 -21.38 -6.69 16.11
N LEU A 245 -20.94 -6.82 14.87
CA LEU A 245 -19.55 -6.51 14.46
C LEU A 245 -19.36 -5.05 14.03
N TRP A 246 -20.42 -4.23 14.00
CA TRP A 246 -20.39 -2.87 13.45
C TRP A 246 -19.23 -2.02 13.98
N LEU A 247 -19.07 -1.97 15.31
CA LEU A 247 -17.99 -1.16 15.92
C LEU A 247 -16.60 -1.67 15.52
N LEU A 248 -16.40 -3.00 15.52
CA LEU A 248 -15.12 -3.62 15.16
C LEU A 248 -14.78 -3.39 13.68
N LEU A 249 -15.78 -3.41 12.81
CA LEU A 249 -15.60 -3.07 11.38
C LEU A 249 -15.15 -1.60 11.21
N GLY A 250 -15.78 -0.66 11.92
CA GLY A 250 -15.38 0.76 11.91
C GLY A 250 -13.97 0.99 12.44
N LEU A 251 -13.61 0.36 13.56
CA LEU A 251 -12.25 0.40 14.11
C LEU A 251 -11.22 -0.20 13.14
N SER A 252 -11.60 -1.23 12.39
CA SER A 252 -10.72 -1.84 11.38
C SER A 252 -10.51 -0.94 10.16
N LEU A 253 -11.52 -0.17 9.74
CA LEU A 253 -11.37 0.87 8.71
C LEU A 253 -10.35 1.94 9.15
N LEU A 254 -10.45 2.43 10.39
CA LEU A 254 -9.48 3.37 10.95
C LEU A 254 -8.08 2.76 11.03
N TYR A 255 -8.00 1.49 11.48
CA TYR A 255 -6.73 0.78 11.55
C TYR A 255 -6.08 0.60 10.17
N ALA A 256 -6.86 0.37 9.10
CA ALA A 256 -6.34 0.29 7.74
C ALA A 256 -5.59 1.58 7.33
N SER A 257 -6.15 2.76 7.63
CA SER A 257 -5.46 4.04 7.39
C SER A 257 -4.15 4.16 8.17
N ILE A 258 -4.16 3.82 9.47
CA ILE A 258 -2.98 3.87 10.34
C ILE A 258 -1.91 2.87 9.88
N ALA A 259 -2.31 1.66 9.50
CA ALA A 259 -1.42 0.62 9.02
C ALA A 259 -0.74 1.03 7.70
N MET A 260 -1.50 1.59 6.75
CA MET A 260 -0.96 2.11 5.50
C MET A 260 0.00 3.29 5.73
N TYR A 261 -0.35 4.24 6.59
CA TYR A 261 0.56 5.32 6.98
C TYR A 261 1.87 4.77 7.55
N THR A 262 1.77 3.81 8.46
CA THR A 262 2.94 3.19 9.11
C THR A 262 3.82 2.46 8.10
N ALA A 263 3.22 1.71 7.17
CA ALA A 263 3.94 1.02 6.10
C ALA A 263 4.66 2.01 5.17
N LEU A 264 3.94 3.03 4.68
CA LEU A 264 4.45 3.99 3.71
C LEU A 264 5.46 4.99 4.29
N VAL A 265 5.41 5.25 5.58
CA VAL A 265 6.38 6.15 6.22
C VAL A 265 7.57 5.39 6.79
N TYR A 266 7.32 4.35 7.58
CA TYR A 266 8.35 3.77 8.45
C TYR A 266 8.89 2.42 7.99
N MET A 267 8.08 1.59 7.29
CA MET A 267 8.48 0.22 6.98
C MET A 267 9.11 0.07 5.60
N THR A 268 8.37 0.42 4.55
CA THR A 268 8.78 0.18 3.16
C THR A 268 8.97 1.46 2.34
N GLY A 269 8.50 2.60 2.85
CA GLY A 269 8.42 3.85 2.07
C GLY A 269 9.50 4.89 2.44
N ALA A 270 9.07 6.00 3.10
CA ALA A 270 9.85 7.21 3.25
C ALA A 270 11.18 7.01 4.00
N VAL A 271 11.15 6.43 5.19
CA VAL A 271 12.34 6.27 6.03
C VAL A 271 13.42 5.41 5.37
N PRO A 272 13.12 4.21 4.82
CA PRO A 272 14.11 3.41 4.09
C PRO A 272 14.69 4.15 2.88
N SER A 273 13.86 4.87 2.14
CA SER A 273 14.27 5.62 0.94
C SER A 273 15.22 6.78 1.30
N GLU A 274 14.94 7.50 2.40
CA GLU A 274 15.78 8.58 2.89
C GLU A 274 17.13 8.09 3.40
N TYR A 275 17.16 6.95 4.10
CA TYR A 275 18.40 6.35 4.60
C TYR A 275 19.44 6.16 3.49
N TYR A 276 19.03 5.59 2.35
CA TYR A 276 19.93 5.39 1.22
C TYR A 276 20.18 6.67 0.41
N SER A 277 19.20 7.57 0.36
CA SER A 277 19.37 8.86 -0.31
C SER A 277 20.39 9.73 0.39
N LEU A 278 20.42 9.78 1.71
CA LEU A 278 21.44 10.47 2.51
C LEU A 278 22.85 9.92 2.27
N LYS A 279 22.99 8.60 2.13
CA LYS A 279 24.30 7.98 1.86
C LYS A 279 24.81 8.24 0.45
N LYS A 280 23.88 8.41 -0.51
CA LYS A 280 24.21 8.46 -1.93
C LYS A 280 24.31 9.89 -2.46
N ARG A 281 23.56 10.85 -1.91
CA ARG A 281 23.38 12.20 -2.46
C ARG A 281 23.84 13.26 -1.47
N PRO A 282 24.89 14.03 -1.78
CA PRO A 282 25.43 15.06 -0.86
C PRO A 282 24.38 16.10 -0.45
N ASP A 283 23.57 16.57 -1.41
CA ASP A 283 22.58 17.64 -1.18
C ASP A 283 21.29 17.16 -0.50
N TYR A 284 21.16 15.86 -0.21
CA TYR A 284 19.91 15.34 0.33
C TYR A 284 19.60 15.88 1.73
N LYS A 285 20.62 16.14 2.54
CA LYS A 285 20.47 16.74 3.88
C LYS A 285 19.89 18.17 3.79
N LYS A 286 20.33 18.97 2.79
CA LYS A 286 19.76 20.30 2.52
C LYS A 286 18.29 20.20 2.11
N TYR A 287 17.96 19.26 1.22
CA TYR A 287 16.58 18.99 0.81
C TYR A 287 15.68 18.59 1.98
N GLN A 288 16.17 17.77 2.92
CA GLN A 288 15.44 17.41 4.13
C GLN A 288 15.10 18.60 5.03
N LYS A 289 15.98 19.58 5.14
CA LYS A 289 15.74 20.80 5.92
C LYS A 289 14.64 21.67 5.30
N GLN A 290 14.55 21.71 3.97
CA GLN A 290 13.68 22.61 3.22
C GLN A 290 12.30 22.02 2.88
N THR A 291 12.16 20.71 2.84
CA THR A 291 10.95 20.05 2.33
C THR A 291 10.42 19.05 3.35
N ASN A 292 9.10 19.03 3.56
CA ASN A 292 8.46 18.11 4.47
C ASN A 292 8.64 16.65 4.02
N ARG A 293 8.66 15.71 4.97
CA ARG A 293 8.86 14.30 4.63
C ARG A 293 7.67 13.71 3.87
N PHE A 294 6.47 13.88 4.40
CA PHE A 294 5.29 13.14 3.94
C PHE A 294 4.15 14.10 3.54
N PHE A 295 3.61 14.84 4.48
CA PHE A 295 2.53 15.80 4.20
C PHE A 295 3.04 16.96 3.34
N PRO A 296 2.42 17.21 2.16
CA PRO A 296 2.77 18.35 1.34
C PRO A 296 2.59 19.67 2.08
N GLY A 297 3.52 20.59 1.89
CA GLY A 297 3.45 21.90 2.51
C GLY A 297 4.47 22.88 1.90
N PRO A 298 4.40 24.17 2.23
CA PRO A 298 5.32 25.17 1.70
C PRO A 298 6.78 24.82 2.07
N ARG A 299 7.69 25.21 1.20
CA ARG A 299 9.13 25.08 1.50
C ARG A 299 9.48 25.92 2.72
N LYS A 300 10.21 25.31 3.63
CA LYS A 300 10.76 26.04 4.77
C LYS A 300 11.89 26.95 4.26
N SER A 301 11.85 28.23 4.61
CA SER A 301 12.97 29.14 4.42
C SER A 301 14.14 28.61 5.27
N GLY A 302 15.08 27.94 4.61
CA GLY A 302 16.31 27.50 5.28
C GLY A 302 17.16 28.72 5.54
N THR A 303 17.19 29.22 6.75
CA THR A 303 18.35 29.97 7.24
C THR A 303 19.56 29.05 7.06
N VAL A 304 20.39 29.40 6.11
CA VAL A 304 21.75 28.85 5.94
C VAL A 304 22.54 29.42 7.11
N ASN A 305 22.63 28.69 8.22
CA ASN A 305 23.68 28.82 9.22
C ASN A 305 24.68 27.70 9.00
#